data_4645fc84ba4d846eff737a5576c64a92
#
_entry.id   4645fc84ba4d846eff737a5576c64a92
#
_cell.length_a   1.000
_cell.length_b   1.000
_cell.length_c   1.000
_cell.angle_alpha   90.00
_cell.angle_beta   90.00
_cell.angle_gamma   90.00
#
_symmetry.space_group_name_H-M   'P 1'
#
loop_
_entity.id
_entity.type
_entity.pdbx_description
1 polymer ?
#
loop_
_entity_poly.entity_id
_entity_poly.type
_entity_poly.pdbx_seq_one_letter_code
_entity_poly.pdbx_strand_id
1 'polypeptide(L)'
;MGMVTTSLEPPTKPLVAIRHAEVRFGRVIALEDVDLTIRPGEIVTLIGPNGAGKSTLVRLVLGIVKPRRGRVERRPGLSIAYVPQRLALDASLPLTVDRFLDLPRRHSRGEKRAVLADVGLHDIEEQELETLSGGQFQRVLLARALLAEPDLLVLDEPAQNIDYRGQIELYGLIAELRKTRGCAVLLVSHDLHLVMRATDRVVCLDRRVCCAGAPETVGTDPVYAKLFGLGAAEALAPYRHRHDDGDDRVVSFDAHRGGA
;
A
#
# COMPACT_ATOMS: atom_id res chain seq x y z
N MET A 1 -20.99 -22.14 -33.84
CA MET A 1 -19.94 -21.11 -33.96
C MET A 1 -20.48 -19.88 -33.23
N GLY A 2 -20.30 -19.88 -31.91
CA GLY A 2 -20.81 -18.83 -31.01
C GLY A 2 -19.70 -17.80 -30.76
N MET A 3 -19.91 -16.58 -31.24
CA MET A 3 -19.07 -15.43 -30.90
C MET A 3 -19.24 -15.11 -29.41
N VAL A 4 -18.19 -15.29 -28.65
CA VAL A 4 -18.08 -14.75 -27.28
C VAL A 4 -17.80 -13.27 -27.42
N THR A 5 -18.84 -12.46 -27.30
CA THR A 5 -18.71 -11.01 -27.15
C THR A 5 -18.18 -10.73 -25.76
N THR A 6 -16.88 -10.50 -25.64
CA THR A 6 -16.28 -9.91 -24.46
C THR A 6 -16.82 -8.50 -24.33
N SER A 7 -17.80 -8.29 -23.45
CA SER A 7 -18.28 -6.96 -23.07
C SER A 7 -17.14 -6.22 -22.37
N LEU A 8 -16.47 -5.32 -23.11
CA LEU A 8 -15.60 -4.31 -22.54
C LEU A 8 -16.48 -3.38 -21.72
N GLU A 9 -16.51 -3.55 -20.40
CA GLU A 9 -17.07 -2.54 -19.51
C GLU A 9 -16.42 -1.18 -19.84
N PRO A 10 -17.20 -0.09 -19.92
CA PRO A 10 -16.64 1.23 -20.20
C PRO A 10 -15.61 1.56 -19.12
N PRO A 11 -14.46 2.17 -19.48
CA PRO A 11 -13.40 2.44 -18.52
C PRO A 11 -13.96 3.31 -17.39
N THR A 12 -14.03 2.75 -16.19
CA THR A 12 -14.49 3.45 -14.99
C THR A 12 -13.70 4.73 -14.81
N LYS A 13 -14.40 5.87 -14.61
CA LYS A 13 -13.75 7.17 -14.41
C LYS A 13 -12.73 7.07 -13.26
N PRO A 14 -11.52 7.58 -13.44
CA PRO A 14 -10.51 7.50 -12.40
C PRO A 14 -10.92 8.28 -11.14
N LEU A 15 -10.48 7.81 -9.98
CA LEU A 15 -10.61 8.54 -8.71
C LEU A 15 -9.72 9.78 -8.71
N VAL A 16 -8.47 9.59 -9.18
CA VAL A 16 -7.48 10.65 -9.33
C VAL A 16 -6.78 10.50 -10.67
N ALA A 17 -6.63 11.59 -11.41
CA ALA A 17 -5.83 11.67 -12.61
C ALA A 17 -4.87 12.86 -12.52
N ILE A 18 -3.58 12.59 -12.61
CA ILE A 18 -2.49 13.57 -12.66
C ILE A 18 -1.95 13.56 -14.08
N ARG A 19 -1.79 14.76 -14.67
CA ARG A 19 -1.28 14.91 -16.04
C ARG A 19 -0.19 15.97 -16.09
N HIS A 20 0.99 15.57 -16.60
CA HIS A 20 2.15 16.43 -16.81
C HIS A 20 2.49 17.30 -15.58
N ALA A 21 2.38 16.72 -14.38
CA ALA A 21 2.55 17.47 -13.14
C ALA A 21 4.01 17.78 -12.84
N GLU A 22 4.28 19.07 -12.63
CA GLU A 22 5.56 19.58 -12.11
C GLU A 22 5.35 20.18 -10.72
N VAL A 23 6.16 19.78 -9.75
CA VAL A 23 6.19 20.37 -8.40
C VAL A 23 7.59 20.82 -8.06
N ARG A 24 7.70 22.07 -7.56
CA ARG A 24 8.97 22.65 -7.12
C ARG A 24 8.85 23.24 -5.73
N PHE A 25 9.91 23.13 -4.96
CA PHE A 25 10.10 23.81 -3.68
C PHE A 25 11.33 24.74 -3.82
N GLY A 26 11.07 26.01 -3.99
CA GLY A 26 12.11 26.97 -4.34
C GLY A 26 12.79 26.62 -5.66
N ARG A 27 14.10 26.31 -5.62
CA ARG A 27 14.89 25.91 -6.79
C ARG A 27 14.89 24.39 -7.04
N VAL A 28 14.39 23.59 -6.08
CA VAL A 28 14.41 22.13 -6.15
C VAL A 28 13.20 21.62 -6.91
N ILE A 29 13.42 20.85 -7.95
CA ILE A 29 12.37 20.11 -8.67
C ILE A 29 12.12 18.82 -7.89
N ALA A 30 10.93 18.69 -7.32
CA ALA A 30 10.52 17.49 -6.58
C ALA A 30 9.80 16.49 -7.49
N LEU A 31 9.00 16.97 -8.44
CA LEU A 31 8.34 16.17 -9.47
C LEU A 31 8.46 16.88 -10.81
N GLU A 32 8.69 16.14 -11.86
CA GLU A 32 8.88 16.64 -13.22
C GLU A 32 8.13 15.76 -14.23
N ASP A 33 7.14 16.35 -14.91
CA ASP A 33 6.34 15.69 -15.96
C ASP A 33 5.74 14.35 -15.52
N VAL A 34 5.04 14.35 -14.37
CA VAL A 34 4.47 13.14 -13.76
C VAL A 34 3.05 12.93 -14.23
N ASP A 35 2.81 11.73 -14.77
CA ASP A 35 1.47 11.19 -15.05
C ASP A 35 1.15 10.05 -14.09
N LEU A 36 -0.04 10.11 -13.46
CA LEU A 36 -0.54 9.05 -12.59
C LEU A 36 -2.07 9.02 -12.67
N THR A 37 -2.61 7.82 -12.76
CA THR A 37 -4.07 7.60 -12.71
C THR A 37 -4.35 6.54 -11.66
N ILE A 38 -5.32 6.77 -10.78
CA ILE A 38 -5.79 5.79 -9.77
C ILE A 38 -7.25 5.48 -10.07
N ARG A 39 -7.58 4.21 -10.26
CA ARG A 39 -8.93 3.74 -10.58
C ARG A 39 -9.63 3.17 -9.34
N PRO A 40 -10.98 3.11 -9.32
CA PRO A 40 -11.71 2.44 -8.26
C PRO A 40 -11.24 0.98 -8.09
N GLY A 41 -11.08 0.56 -6.84
CA GLY A 41 -10.72 -0.82 -6.49
C GLY A 41 -9.31 -1.26 -6.93
N GLU A 42 -8.45 -0.35 -7.44
CA GLU A 42 -7.08 -0.63 -7.86
C GLU A 42 -6.11 -0.45 -6.68
N ILE A 43 -5.15 -1.37 -6.52
CA ILE A 43 -3.98 -1.17 -5.65
C ILE A 43 -2.81 -0.71 -6.53
N VAL A 44 -2.43 0.55 -6.36
CA VAL A 44 -1.24 1.13 -7.02
C VAL A 44 -0.13 1.25 -6.00
N THR A 45 1.02 0.64 -6.27
CA THR A 45 2.20 0.79 -5.43
C THR A 45 3.20 1.74 -6.06
N LEU A 46 3.57 2.76 -5.29
CA LEU A 46 4.58 3.74 -5.63
C LEU A 46 5.92 3.34 -5.00
N ILE A 47 6.91 3.11 -5.83
CA ILE A 47 8.27 2.77 -5.41
C ILE A 47 9.27 3.79 -5.92
N GLY A 48 10.44 3.84 -5.31
CA GLY A 48 11.52 4.73 -5.73
C GLY A 48 12.53 4.97 -4.61
N PRO A 49 13.74 5.43 -4.92
CA PRO A 49 14.76 5.73 -3.93
C PRO A 49 14.34 6.88 -2.99
N ASN A 50 15.11 7.09 -1.92
CA ASN A 50 14.92 8.23 -1.05
C ASN A 50 15.17 9.54 -1.83
N GLY A 51 14.28 10.52 -1.65
CA GLY A 51 14.34 11.77 -2.42
C GLY A 51 13.72 11.71 -3.83
N ALA A 52 13.18 10.56 -4.25
CA ALA A 52 12.54 10.38 -5.56
C ALA A 52 11.24 11.22 -5.76
N GLY A 53 10.71 11.82 -4.69
CA GLY A 53 9.47 12.61 -4.77
C GLY A 53 8.21 11.87 -4.34
N LYS A 54 8.31 10.64 -3.81
CA LYS A 54 7.16 9.81 -3.39
C LYS A 54 6.19 10.56 -2.46
N SER A 55 6.69 11.12 -1.36
CA SER A 55 5.86 11.89 -0.42
C SER A 55 5.30 13.18 -1.05
N THR A 56 6.00 13.77 -2.03
CA THR A 56 5.47 14.92 -2.79
C THR A 56 4.31 14.49 -3.69
N LEU A 57 4.42 13.33 -4.34
CA LEU A 57 3.35 12.77 -5.17
C LEU A 57 2.13 12.39 -4.31
N VAL A 58 2.35 11.79 -3.14
CA VAL A 58 1.28 11.54 -2.15
C VAL A 58 0.59 12.85 -1.77
N ARG A 59 1.33 13.90 -1.39
CA ARG A 59 0.75 15.22 -1.06
C ARG A 59 0.00 15.85 -2.23
N LEU A 60 0.45 15.61 -3.46
CA LEU A 60 -0.24 16.05 -4.66
C LEU A 60 -1.57 15.30 -4.84
N VAL A 61 -1.62 13.97 -4.63
CA VAL A 61 -2.83 13.15 -4.63
C VAL A 61 -3.81 13.63 -3.57
N LEU A 62 -3.33 13.89 -2.35
CA LEU A 62 -4.13 14.39 -1.22
C LEU A 62 -4.64 15.83 -1.42
N GLY A 63 -4.07 16.60 -2.35
CA GLY A 63 -4.42 18.01 -2.57
C GLY A 63 -3.76 18.99 -1.61
N ILE A 64 -2.79 18.53 -0.83
CA ILE A 64 -2.00 19.36 0.10
C ILE A 64 -1.05 20.27 -0.69
N VAL A 65 -0.52 19.78 -1.82
CA VAL A 65 0.35 20.52 -2.73
C VAL A 65 -0.35 20.69 -4.07
N LYS A 66 -0.19 21.88 -4.68
CA LYS A 66 -0.65 22.12 -6.05
C LYS A 66 0.50 22.00 -7.04
N PRO A 67 0.29 21.48 -8.25
CA PRO A 67 1.34 21.45 -9.26
C PRO A 67 1.60 22.86 -9.78
N ARG A 68 2.86 23.14 -10.15
CA ARG A 68 3.25 24.39 -10.84
C ARG A 68 2.84 24.35 -12.31
N ARG A 69 2.93 23.15 -12.94
CA ARG A 69 2.49 22.87 -14.30
C ARG A 69 1.72 21.55 -14.30
N GLY A 70 0.94 21.34 -15.35
CA GLY A 70 0.07 20.17 -15.44
C GLY A 70 -1.21 20.35 -14.63
N ARG A 71 -1.93 19.25 -14.40
CA ARG A 71 -3.22 19.28 -13.68
C ARG A 71 -3.42 18.04 -12.85
N VAL A 72 -4.23 18.17 -11.82
CA VAL A 72 -4.71 17.08 -10.96
C VAL A 72 -6.22 17.14 -10.92
N GLU A 73 -6.84 16.11 -11.43
CA GLU A 73 -8.29 15.94 -11.43
C GLU A 73 -8.64 14.88 -10.39
N ARG A 74 -9.62 15.18 -9.53
CA ARG A 74 -10.17 14.24 -8.54
C ARG A 74 -11.65 14.07 -8.81
N ARG A 75 -12.16 12.87 -8.62
CA ARG A 75 -13.60 12.62 -8.69
C ARG A 75 -14.31 13.56 -7.71
N PRO A 76 -15.39 14.27 -8.13
CA PRO A 76 -16.18 15.06 -7.18
C PRO A 76 -16.69 14.21 -6.02
N GLY A 77 -16.57 14.71 -4.79
CA GLY A 77 -16.99 14.00 -3.58
C GLY A 77 -16.05 12.84 -3.17
N LEU A 78 -14.86 12.72 -3.76
CA LEU A 78 -13.89 11.67 -3.43
C LEU A 78 -13.48 11.75 -1.95
N SER A 79 -13.75 10.67 -1.20
CA SER A 79 -13.26 10.49 0.18
C SER A 79 -11.88 9.85 0.13
N ILE A 80 -10.88 10.53 0.72
CA ILE A 80 -9.50 10.04 0.81
C ILE A 80 -9.11 9.92 2.28
N ALA A 81 -8.68 8.73 2.71
CA ALA A 81 -8.04 8.55 4.00
C ALA A 81 -6.52 8.38 3.81
N TYR A 82 -5.76 8.92 4.75
CA TYR A 82 -4.30 8.90 4.71
C TYR A 82 -3.71 8.35 6.00
N VAL A 83 -2.86 7.34 5.86
CA VAL A 83 -2.01 6.80 6.93
C VAL A 83 -0.58 7.24 6.64
N PRO A 84 -0.03 8.18 7.43
CA PRO A 84 1.32 8.69 7.23
C PRO A 84 2.37 7.68 7.70
N GLN A 85 3.58 7.79 7.17
CA GLN A 85 4.75 7.00 7.57
C GLN A 85 5.05 7.13 9.09
N ARG A 86 4.85 8.32 9.62
CA ARG A 86 5.02 8.61 11.07
C ARG A 86 3.90 9.50 11.53
N LEU A 87 3.28 9.09 12.62
CA LEU A 87 2.37 9.94 13.37
C LEU A 87 3.12 10.41 14.61
N ALA A 88 3.44 11.71 14.65
CA ALA A 88 4.02 12.30 15.85
C ALA A 88 2.90 12.49 16.88
N LEU A 89 2.84 11.58 17.83
CA LEU A 89 2.03 11.75 19.04
C LEU A 89 2.95 12.25 20.15
N ASP A 90 2.45 13.17 20.95
CA ASP A 90 3.17 13.57 22.15
C ASP A 90 3.02 12.46 23.18
N ALA A 91 4.14 11.83 23.55
CA ALA A 91 4.20 10.72 24.52
C ALA A 91 3.62 11.10 25.90
N SER A 92 3.52 12.39 26.20
CA SER A 92 2.90 12.84 27.45
C SER A 92 1.38 12.80 27.42
N LEU A 93 0.74 12.56 26.28
CA LEU A 93 -0.70 12.51 26.12
C LEU A 93 -1.24 11.10 26.32
N PRO A 94 -1.89 10.74 27.45
CA PRO A 94 -2.48 9.43 27.65
C PRO A 94 -3.67 9.26 26.70
N LEU A 95 -3.44 8.63 25.56
CA LEU A 95 -4.41 8.47 24.49
C LEU A 95 -4.73 6.98 24.30
N THR A 96 -5.95 6.59 24.69
CA THR A 96 -6.44 5.22 24.44
C THR A 96 -6.83 5.04 22.98
N VAL A 97 -6.87 3.80 22.51
CA VAL A 97 -7.34 3.43 21.17
C VAL A 97 -8.73 4.00 20.92
N ASP A 98 -9.65 3.89 21.88
CA ASP A 98 -11.02 4.43 21.76
C ASP A 98 -11.03 5.93 21.48
N ARG A 99 -10.28 6.71 22.27
CA ARG A 99 -10.16 8.16 22.06
C ARG A 99 -9.49 8.53 20.76
N PHE A 100 -8.49 7.76 20.36
CA PHE A 100 -7.79 8.00 19.10
C PHE A 100 -8.69 7.76 17.88
N LEU A 101 -9.54 6.75 17.93
CA LEU A 101 -10.52 6.48 16.87
C LEU A 101 -11.61 7.56 16.78
N ASP A 102 -11.85 8.32 17.83
CA ASP A 102 -12.77 9.46 17.85
C ASP A 102 -12.20 10.74 17.22
N LEU A 103 -10.96 10.74 16.77
CA LEU A 103 -10.35 11.89 16.11
C LEU A 103 -10.47 11.80 14.58
N PRO A 104 -10.90 12.86 13.85
CA PRO A 104 -11.33 14.18 14.34
C PRO A 104 -12.79 14.27 14.75
N ARG A 105 -13.58 13.21 14.57
CA ARG A 105 -15.01 13.17 14.93
C ARG A 105 -15.31 11.93 15.78
N ARG A 106 -16.34 12.03 16.59
CA ARG A 106 -16.80 10.90 17.40
C ARG A 106 -17.48 9.83 16.54
N HIS A 107 -17.23 8.59 16.90
CA HIS A 107 -17.84 7.41 16.33
C HIS A 107 -18.54 6.58 17.40
N SER A 108 -19.57 5.86 17.02
CA SER A 108 -20.23 4.93 17.94
C SER A 108 -19.30 3.80 18.33
N ARG A 109 -19.55 3.19 19.50
CA ARG A 109 -18.78 2.02 19.94
C ARG A 109 -18.87 0.86 18.94
N GLY A 110 -20.02 0.71 18.28
CA GLY A 110 -20.22 -0.32 17.26
C GLY A 110 -19.33 -0.10 16.03
N GLU A 111 -19.28 1.15 15.51
CA GLU A 111 -18.41 1.49 14.36
C GLU A 111 -16.93 1.24 14.70
N LYS A 112 -16.48 1.67 15.89
CA LYS A 112 -15.10 1.47 16.34
C LYS A 112 -14.74 -0.02 16.44
N ARG A 113 -15.62 -0.82 17.06
CA ARG A 113 -15.41 -2.28 17.14
C ARG A 113 -15.40 -2.97 15.79
N ALA A 114 -16.27 -2.55 14.88
CA ALA A 114 -16.31 -3.10 13.53
C ALA A 114 -14.99 -2.88 12.79
N VAL A 115 -14.47 -1.65 12.78
CA VAL A 115 -13.19 -1.37 12.09
C VAL A 115 -11.98 -2.00 12.78
N LEU A 116 -12.01 -2.14 14.12
CA LEU A 116 -10.96 -2.87 14.85
C LEU A 116 -11.00 -4.36 14.49
N ALA A 117 -12.18 -4.95 14.40
CA ALA A 117 -12.33 -6.35 13.96
C ALA A 117 -11.84 -6.55 12.52
N ASP A 118 -12.13 -5.61 11.60
CA ASP A 118 -11.65 -5.66 10.23
C ASP A 118 -10.12 -5.71 10.11
N VAL A 119 -9.44 -5.07 11.06
CA VAL A 119 -7.97 -5.10 11.10
C VAL A 119 -7.41 -6.18 12.02
N GLY A 120 -8.26 -7.10 12.50
CA GLY A 120 -7.89 -8.23 13.35
C GLY A 120 -7.47 -7.83 14.78
N LEU A 121 -8.08 -6.76 15.32
CA LEU A 121 -7.86 -6.30 16.70
C LEU A 121 -9.15 -6.42 17.49
N HIS A 122 -9.08 -7.01 18.68
CA HIS A 122 -10.22 -7.22 19.56
C HIS A 122 -9.86 -6.78 20.99
N ASP A 123 -10.82 -6.19 21.69
CA ASP A 123 -10.74 -5.84 23.11
C ASP A 123 -9.53 -4.97 23.49
N ILE A 124 -9.13 -4.02 22.60
CA ILE A 124 -7.99 -3.12 22.82
C ILE A 124 -8.41 -1.66 23.00
N GLU A 125 -9.70 -1.35 23.02
CA GLU A 125 -10.22 0.03 23.03
C GLU A 125 -9.68 0.86 24.19
N GLU A 126 -9.51 0.24 25.35
CA GLU A 126 -9.02 0.89 26.58
C GLU A 126 -7.49 0.89 26.70
N GLN A 127 -6.78 0.24 25.78
CA GLN A 127 -5.32 0.23 25.79
C GLN A 127 -4.77 1.59 25.36
N GLU A 128 -3.70 2.02 25.98
CA GLU A 128 -2.96 3.21 25.58
C GLU A 128 -2.15 2.95 24.32
N LEU A 129 -2.15 3.90 23.37
CA LEU A 129 -1.46 3.75 22.09
C LEU A 129 0.03 3.44 22.25
N GLU A 130 0.67 3.96 23.30
CA GLU A 130 2.08 3.76 23.58
C GLU A 130 2.41 2.33 23.98
N THR A 131 1.45 1.57 24.50
CA THR A 131 1.64 0.18 24.92
C THR A 131 1.49 -0.82 23.77
N LEU A 132 1.03 -0.37 22.61
CA LEU A 132 0.82 -1.21 21.46
C LEU A 132 2.14 -1.62 20.80
N SER A 133 2.21 -2.86 20.31
CA SER A 133 3.29 -3.25 19.41
C SER A 133 3.22 -2.42 18.10
N GLY A 134 4.34 -2.31 17.37
CA GLY A 134 4.37 -1.58 16.09
C GLY A 134 3.29 -2.08 15.11
N GLY A 135 3.09 -3.40 15.03
CA GLY A 135 2.04 -3.99 14.18
C GLY A 135 0.63 -3.66 14.63
N GLN A 136 0.36 -3.70 15.94
CA GLN A 136 -0.94 -3.29 16.49
C GLN A 136 -1.20 -1.80 16.25
N PHE A 137 -0.20 -0.95 16.45
CA PHE A 137 -0.33 0.48 16.20
C PHE A 137 -0.64 0.78 14.73
N GLN A 138 0.03 0.13 13.77
CA GLN A 138 -0.28 0.28 12.34
C GLN A 138 -1.70 -0.19 11.99
N ARG A 139 -2.16 -1.29 12.59
CA ARG A 139 -3.55 -1.75 12.42
C ARG A 139 -4.56 -0.77 13.00
N VAL A 140 -4.26 -0.12 14.14
CA VAL A 140 -5.11 0.95 14.71
C VAL A 140 -5.14 2.18 13.80
N LEU A 141 -4.00 2.58 13.18
CA LEU A 141 -3.99 3.65 12.19
C LEU A 141 -4.86 3.32 10.98
N LEU A 142 -4.81 2.07 10.54
CA LEU A 142 -5.65 1.56 9.44
C LEU A 142 -7.14 1.59 9.82
N ALA A 143 -7.49 1.09 11.01
CA ALA A 143 -8.87 1.13 11.52
C ALA A 143 -9.42 2.56 11.56
N ARG A 144 -8.63 3.52 12.05
CA ARG A 144 -9.00 4.93 12.06
C ARG A 144 -9.24 5.48 10.64
N ALA A 145 -8.39 5.11 9.68
CA ALA A 145 -8.56 5.51 8.28
C ALA A 145 -9.85 4.94 7.67
N LEU A 146 -10.21 3.70 8.02
CA LEU A 146 -11.42 3.03 7.54
C LEU A 146 -12.72 3.62 8.10
N LEU A 147 -12.69 4.27 9.26
CA LEU A 147 -13.85 4.99 9.83
C LEU A 147 -14.34 6.14 8.91
N ALA A 148 -13.50 6.64 8.03
CA ALA A 148 -13.89 7.64 7.04
C ALA A 148 -14.58 7.05 5.80
N GLU A 149 -14.73 5.72 5.72
CA GLU A 149 -15.27 4.99 4.56
C GLU A 149 -14.66 5.51 3.24
N PRO A 150 -13.34 5.43 3.08
CA PRO A 150 -12.66 6.08 1.97
C PRO A 150 -12.90 5.38 0.63
N ASP A 151 -13.04 6.16 -0.44
CA ASP A 151 -12.92 5.66 -1.81
C ASP A 151 -11.47 5.33 -2.18
N LEU A 152 -10.52 6.09 -1.58
CA LEU A 152 -9.08 5.93 -1.78
C LEU A 152 -8.36 5.94 -0.44
N LEU A 153 -7.69 4.84 -0.12
CA LEU A 153 -6.81 4.71 1.03
C LEU A 153 -5.35 4.96 0.59
N VAL A 154 -4.71 5.95 1.17
CA VAL A 154 -3.30 6.29 0.90
C VAL A 154 -2.46 5.86 2.09
N LEU A 155 -1.50 4.96 1.86
CA LEU A 155 -0.63 4.35 2.87
C LEU A 155 0.82 4.70 2.56
N ASP A 156 1.46 5.49 3.42
CA ASP A 156 2.86 5.90 3.25
C ASP A 156 3.77 5.06 4.14
N GLU A 157 4.44 4.05 3.55
CA GLU A 157 5.32 3.08 4.21
C GLU A 157 4.68 2.39 5.45
N PRO A 158 3.50 1.79 5.33
CA PRO A 158 2.73 1.31 6.48
C PRO A 158 3.38 0.15 7.23
N ALA A 159 4.34 -0.55 6.63
CA ALA A 159 5.02 -1.70 7.23
C ALA A 159 6.37 -1.32 7.87
N GLN A 160 6.72 -0.04 7.94
CA GLN A 160 7.96 0.40 8.57
C GLN A 160 7.94 0.08 10.08
N ASN A 161 9.06 -0.43 10.61
CA ASN A 161 9.22 -0.86 12.00
C ASN A 161 8.35 -2.06 12.44
N ILE A 162 7.88 -2.85 11.50
CA ILE A 162 7.23 -4.14 11.74
C ILE A 162 8.20 -5.25 11.31
N ASP A 163 8.22 -6.37 12.03
CA ASP A 163 9.00 -7.54 11.64
C ASP A 163 8.48 -8.16 10.33
N TYR A 164 9.29 -8.99 9.69
CA TYR A 164 8.99 -9.54 8.36
C TYR A 164 7.66 -10.30 8.31
N ARG A 165 7.33 -11.06 9.37
CA ARG A 165 6.06 -11.78 9.45
C ARG A 165 4.87 -10.83 9.54
N GLY A 166 4.96 -9.83 10.40
CA GLY A 166 3.92 -8.80 10.55
C GLY A 166 3.73 -7.97 9.29
N GLN A 167 4.80 -7.74 8.51
CA GLN A 167 4.70 -7.08 7.21
C GLN A 167 3.86 -7.90 6.22
N ILE A 168 4.11 -9.22 6.11
CA ILE A 168 3.31 -10.13 5.25
C ILE A 168 1.84 -10.08 5.67
N GLU A 169 1.56 -10.17 6.97
CA GLU A 169 0.20 -10.11 7.50
C GLU A 169 -0.48 -8.78 7.18
N LEU A 170 0.24 -7.65 7.32
CA LEU A 170 -0.30 -6.31 7.04
C LEU A 170 -0.62 -6.13 5.55
N TYR A 171 0.25 -6.56 4.65
CA TYR A 171 -0.03 -6.47 3.21
C TYR A 171 -1.18 -7.40 2.79
N GLY A 172 -1.28 -8.58 3.37
CA GLY A 172 -2.43 -9.48 3.20
C GLY A 172 -3.73 -8.82 3.67
N LEU A 173 -3.72 -8.17 4.83
CA LEU A 173 -4.84 -7.41 5.37
C LEU A 173 -5.24 -6.26 4.43
N ILE A 174 -4.30 -5.48 3.91
CA ILE A 174 -4.58 -4.39 2.96
C ILE A 174 -5.28 -4.93 1.71
N ALA A 175 -4.82 -6.06 1.16
CA ALA A 175 -5.44 -6.69 0.01
C ALA A 175 -6.87 -7.18 0.30
N GLU A 176 -7.12 -7.69 1.52
CA GLU A 176 -8.45 -8.10 1.96
C GLU A 176 -9.39 -6.90 2.16
N LEU A 177 -8.92 -5.84 2.81
CA LEU A 177 -9.67 -4.60 3.01
C LEU A 177 -10.08 -3.96 1.68
N ARG A 178 -9.20 -3.98 0.67
CA ARG A 178 -9.55 -3.51 -0.68
C ARG A 178 -10.75 -4.28 -1.24
N LYS A 179 -10.80 -5.59 -1.06
CA LYS A 179 -11.90 -6.44 -1.55
C LYS A 179 -13.18 -6.23 -0.76
N THR A 180 -13.09 -6.21 0.56
CA THR A 180 -14.27 -6.16 1.45
C THR A 180 -14.87 -4.75 1.51
N ARG A 181 -14.03 -3.71 1.49
CA ARG A 181 -14.47 -2.31 1.55
C ARG A 181 -14.62 -1.64 0.18
N GLY A 182 -14.12 -2.27 -0.90
CA GLY A 182 -14.25 -1.75 -2.27
C GLY A 182 -13.44 -0.47 -2.54
N CYS A 183 -12.54 -0.06 -1.63
CA CYS A 183 -11.71 1.13 -1.79
C CYS A 183 -10.52 0.86 -2.71
N ALA A 184 -10.03 1.91 -3.41
CA ALA A 184 -8.72 1.86 -4.04
C ALA A 184 -7.62 2.10 -3.01
N VAL A 185 -6.40 1.66 -3.31
CA VAL A 185 -5.24 1.85 -2.42
C VAL A 185 -4.08 2.46 -3.21
N LEU A 186 -3.52 3.56 -2.70
CA LEU A 186 -2.19 4.04 -3.10
C LEU A 186 -1.21 3.70 -1.98
N LEU A 187 -0.31 2.78 -2.27
CA LEU A 187 0.66 2.28 -1.32
C LEU A 187 2.05 2.82 -1.67
N VAL A 188 2.74 3.45 -0.75
CA VAL A 188 4.16 3.77 -0.87
C VAL A 188 4.96 2.72 -0.12
N SER A 189 5.90 2.07 -0.79
CA SER A 189 6.77 1.07 -0.18
C SER A 189 8.15 1.10 -0.82
N HIS A 190 9.15 0.71 -0.04
CA HIS A 190 10.50 0.42 -0.54
C HIS A 190 10.77 -1.09 -0.60
N ASP A 191 9.89 -1.91 -0.02
CA ASP A 191 10.00 -3.37 -0.07
C ASP A 191 9.08 -3.95 -1.14
N LEU A 192 9.67 -4.19 -2.32
CA LEU A 192 8.93 -4.65 -3.47
C LEU A 192 8.48 -6.11 -3.36
N HIS A 193 9.27 -6.96 -2.68
CA HIS A 193 8.98 -8.39 -2.60
C HIS A 193 7.65 -8.70 -1.92
N LEU A 194 7.36 -7.95 -0.86
CA LEU A 194 6.15 -8.13 -0.07
C LEU A 194 4.94 -7.53 -0.77
N VAL A 195 5.15 -6.42 -1.48
CA VAL A 195 4.05 -5.65 -2.10
C VAL A 195 3.55 -6.26 -3.39
N MET A 196 4.41 -6.98 -4.12
CA MET A 196 4.10 -7.59 -5.43
C MET A 196 2.86 -8.48 -5.42
N ARG A 197 2.62 -9.21 -4.33
CA ARG A 197 1.48 -10.13 -4.22
C ARG A 197 0.13 -9.43 -4.03
N ALA A 198 0.16 -8.19 -3.55
CA ALA A 198 -1.04 -7.43 -3.21
C ALA A 198 -1.33 -6.28 -4.19
N THR A 199 -0.47 -6.07 -5.20
CA THR A 199 -0.47 -4.89 -6.06
C THR A 199 -0.97 -5.22 -7.45
N ASP A 200 -1.90 -4.42 -7.97
CA ASP A 200 -2.36 -4.54 -9.37
C ASP A 200 -1.38 -3.81 -10.31
N ARG A 201 -0.79 -2.69 -9.86
CA ARG A 201 0.13 -1.90 -10.68
C ARG A 201 1.20 -1.23 -9.83
N VAL A 202 2.44 -1.32 -10.31
CA VAL A 202 3.62 -0.66 -9.74
C VAL A 202 3.94 0.59 -10.56
N VAL A 203 4.36 1.65 -9.87
CA VAL A 203 4.84 2.91 -10.47
C VAL A 203 6.20 3.22 -9.87
N CYS A 204 7.23 3.23 -10.70
CA CYS A 204 8.59 3.59 -10.33
C CYS A 204 8.77 5.11 -10.46
N LEU A 205 9.19 5.76 -9.40
CA LEU A 205 9.41 7.20 -9.36
C LEU A 205 10.87 7.53 -9.08
N ASP A 206 11.43 8.42 -9.89
CA ASP A 206 12.65 9.17 -9.61
C ASP A 206 12.48 10.58 -10.19
N ARG A 207 11.75 11.44 -9.46
CA ARG A 207 11.22 12.75 -9.87
C ARG A 207 10.28 12.68 -11.07
N ARG A 208 10.44 11.69 -11.94
CA ARG A 208 9.58 11.32 -13.06
C ARG A 208 9.11 9.89 -12.89
N VAL A 209 8.03 9.53 -13.54
CA VAL A 209 7.67 8.11 -13.67
C VAL A 209 8.63 7.47 -14.65
N CYS A 210 9.47 6.56 -14.15
CA CYS A 210 10.51 5.89 -14.93
C CYS A 210 10.01 4.58 -15.54
N CYS A 211 9.17 3.85 -14.81
CA CYS A 211 8.50 2.63 -15.26
C CYS A 211 7.13 2.50 -14.57
N ALA A 212 6.19 1.86 -15.23
CA ALA A 212 4.90 1.54 -14.64
C ALA A 212 4.28 0.34 -15.36
N GLY A 213 3.64 -0.55 -14.61
CA GLY A 213 3.00 -1.73 -15.17
C GLY A 213 2.59 -2.74 -14.11
N ALA A 214 2.17 -3.92 -14.54
CA ALA A 214 1.97 -5.05 -13.65
C ALA A 214 3.29 -5.40 -12.94
N PRO A 215 3.24 -5.93 -11.71
CA PRO A 215 4.43 -6.27 -10.93
C PRO A 215 5.46 -7.09 -11.71
N GLU A 216 5.01 -8.11 -12.44
CA GLU A 216 5.87 -9.01 -13.22
C GLU A 216 6.59 -8.28 -14.35
N THR A 217 5.92 -7.31 -14.98
CA THR A 217 6.50 -6.49 -16.06
C THR A 217 7.55 -5.53 -15.51
N VAL A 218 7.24 -4.87 -14.39
CA VAL A 218 8.18 -3.93 -13.76
C VAL A 218 9.41 -4.66 -13.22
N GLY A 219 9.24 -5.85 -12.63
CA GLY A 219 10.34 -6.65 -12.10
C GLY A 219 11.39 -7.04 -13.15
N THR A 220 11.01 -7.10 -14.42
CA THR A 220 11.93 -7.40 -15.57
C THR A 220 12.40 -6.16 -16.31
N ASP A 221 11.94 -4.96 -15.93
CA ASP A 221 12.31 -3.70 -16.58
C ASP A 221 13.76 -3.32 -16.25
N PRO A 222 14.63 -3.07 -17.25
CA PRO A 222 16.01 -2.63 -17.02
C PRO A 222 16.13 -1.35 -16.20
N VAL A 223 15.14 -0.45 -16.29
CA VAL A 223 15.09 0.78 -15.49
C VAL A 223 14.93 0.46 -14.02
N TYR A 224 14.08 -0.54 -13.68
CA TYR A 224 13.93 -1.03 -12.32
C TYR A 224 15.26 -1.55 -11.75
N ALA A 225 15.96 -2.42 -12.50
CA ALA A 225 17.27 -2.95 -12.11
C ALA A 225 18.31 -1.84 -11.88
N LYS A 226 18.26 -0.77 -12.70
CA LYS A 226 19.13 0.40 -12.54
C LYS A 226 18.83 1.22 -11.28
N LEU A 227 17.56 1.34 -10.90
CA LEU A 227 17.12 2.12 -9.72
C LEU A 227 17.40 1.39 -8.40
N PHE A 228 17.24 0.07 -8.38
CA PHE A 228 17.23 -0.74 -7.14
C PHE A 228 18.40 -1.74 -7.07
N GLY A 229 19.19 -1.89 -8.14
CA GLY A 229 20.29 -2.82 -8.27
C GLY A 229 19.89 -4.19 -8.86
N LEU A 230 20.87 -4.89 -9.46
CA LEU A 230 20.63 -6.19 -10.13
C LEU A 230 20.09 -7.26 -9.21
N GLY A 231 20.55 -7.30 -7.94
CA GLY A 231 20.05 -8.26 -6.94
C GLY A 231 18.57 -8.10 -6.62
N ALA A 232 18.02 -6.88 -6.71
CA ALA A 232 16.60 -6.64 -6.51
C ALA A 232 15.74 -7.15 -7.69
N ALA A 233 16.29 -7.11 -8.91
CA ALA A 233 15.61 -7.64 -10.09
C ALA A 233 15.61 -9.18 -10.11
N GLU A 234 16.71 -9.82 -9.71
CA GLU A 234 16.80 -11.29 -9.61
C GLU A 234 15.87 -11.85 -8.52
N ALA A 235 15.76 -11.15 -7.41
CA ALA A 235 14.88 -11.54 -6.33
C ALA A 235 13.38 -11.40 -6.68
N LEU A 236 13.04 -10.65 -7.72
CA LEU A 236 11.67 -10.51 -8.26
C LEU A 236 11.35 -11.52 -9.36
N ALA A 237 12.34 -12.29 -9.84
CA ALA A 237 12.09 -13.33 -10.82
C ALA A 237 11.01 -14.29 -10.26
N PRO A 238 9.92 -14.55 -10.99
CA PRO A 238 8.86 -15.41 -10.49
C PRO A 238 9.47 -16.77 -10.18
N TYR A 239 9.26 -17.25 -8.95
CA TYR A 239 9.57 -18.63 -8.56
C TYR A 239 8.70 -19.53 -9.44
N ARG A 240 9.24 -19.91 -10.60
CA ARG A 240 8.61 -20.91 -11.46
C ARG A 240 8.74 -22.23 -10.73
N HIS A 241 7.68 -22.64 -10.04
CA HIS A 241 7.50 -24.03 -9.75
C HIS A 241 7.48 -24.76 -11.10
N ARG A 242 8.59 -25.37 -11.47
CA ARG A 242 8.57 -26.46 -12.41
C ARG A 242 7.82 -27.58 -11.70
N HIS A 243 6.59 -27.79 -12.08
CA HIS A 243 5.99 -29.12 -11.94
C HIS A 243 6.75 -30.02 -12.91
N ASP A 244 7.80 -30.67 -12.43
CA ASP A 244 8.28 -31.90 -13.04
C ASP A 244 7.27 -32.96 -12.63
N ASP A 245 6.40 -33.33 -13.56
CA ASP A 245 5.64 -34.57 -13.50
C ASP A 245 6.63 -35.74 -13.61
N GLY A 246 6.78 -36.49 -12.53
CA GLY A 246 7.44 -37.79 -12.53
C GLY A 246 8.61 -37.91 -11.56
N ASP A 247 8.40 -38.25 -10.35
CA ASP A 247 8.83 -39.51 -9.70
C ASP A 247 8.46 -39.52 -8.21
N ASP A 248 7.63 -40.44 -7.84
CA ASP A 248 7.30 -40.83 -6.45
C ASP A 248 8.55 -41.39 -5.78
N ARG A 249 9.19 -40.64 -4.89
CA ARG A 249 10.03 -41.17 -3.82
C ARG A 249 9.75 -40.44 -2.51
N VAL A 250 8.90 -41.10 -1.74
CA VAL A 250 8.72 -40.81 -0.31
C VAL A 250 10.04 -41.04 0.40
N VAL A 251 10.68 -39.97 0.87
CA VAL A 251 11.81 -40.05 1.79
C VAL A 251 11.24 -40.00 3.21
N SER A 252 11.15 -41.15 3.86
CA SER A 252 10.83 -41.25 5.27
C SER A 252 12.03 -40.78 6.11
N PHE A 253 11.82 -39.79 6.96
CA PHE A 253 12.77 -39.44 7.99
C PHE A 253 12.63 -40.40 9.17
N ASP A 254 13.55 -41.35 9.26
CA ASP A 254 13.74 -42.20 10.45
C ASP A 254 14.37 -41.41 11.56
N ALA A 255 13.66 -41.29 12.67
CA ALA A 255 14.16 -40.75 13.93
C ALA A 255 15.18 -41.73 14.53
N HIS A 256 16.47 -41.38 14.51
CA HIS A 256 17.48 -42.12 15.27
C HIS A 256 17.40 -41.69 16.74
N ARG A 257 16.84 -42.58 17.55
CA ARG A 257 17.15 -42.74 18.98
C ARG A 257 18.51 -43.38 19.10
N GLY A 258 19.41 -42.79 19.82
CA GLY A 258 20.67 -43.35 20.23
C GLY A 258 21.04 -42.78 21.58
N GLY A 259 20.86 -43.62 22.61
CA GLY A 259 21.38 -43.41 23.93
C GLY A 259 22.82 -43.89 24.05
N ALA A 260 23.56 -43.28 24.92
CA ALA A 260 24.47 -43.77 25.91
C ALA A 260 25.10 -42.54 26.60
#